data_9a6fff11b4bd049a1508f812064cf727
#
_entry.id   9a6fff11b4bd049a1508f812064cf727
#
_cell.length_a   1.000
_cell.length_b   1.000
_cell.length_c   1.000
_cell.angle_alpha   90.00
_cell.angle_beta   90.00
_cell.angle_gamma   90.00
#
_symmetry.space_group_name_H-M   'P 1'
#
loop_
_entity.id
_entity.type
_entity.pdbx_description
1 polymer ?
#
loop_
_entity_poly.entity_id
_entity_poly.type
_entity_poly.pdbx_seq_one_letter_code
_entity_poly.pdbx_strand_id
1 'polypeptide(L)'
;IYTRFGDAPIEGNRLQIKTQGLQMNSATLFEEDKWYQIAWVCTSSKLYLYVDGKLDNSIDVPGKVTNLSKTKCKIGNTEYLKADVQMSEFRLWKRALSQREIANNLYATDPHSNALFAYFKFNEGKGDRFTDATGNGNEAWCIDPVEWRDNVRLNANN
;
A
#
# COMPACT_ATOMS: atom_id res chain seq x y z
N ILE A 1 0.90 -9.51 -5.53
CA ILE A 1 1.18 -8.10 -5.82
C ILE A 1 2.41 -7.73 -5.01
N TYR A 2 3.40 -7.13 -5.62
CA TYR A 2 4.51 -6.55 -4.90
C TYR A 2 4.83 -5.17 -5.46
N THR A 3 5.36 -4.31 -4.61
CA THR A 3 5.82 -2.97 -4.95
C THR A 3 7.33 -2.92 -4.84
N ARG A 4 7.94 -2.11 -5.68
CA ARG A 4 9.38 -1.94 -5.73
C ARG A 4 9.69 -0.47 -6.00
N PHE A 5 10.63 0.08 -5.24
CA PHE A 5 11.23 1.37 -5.49
C PHE A 5 12.63 1.14 -6.08
N GLY A 6 12.97 1.88 -7.12
CA GLY A 6 14.26 1.97 -7.77
C GLY A 6 15.03 0.66 -7.99
N ASP A 7 15.42 0.40 -9.16
CA ASP A 7 16.56 -0.37 -9.67
C ASP A 7 16.46 -0.38 -11.18
N ALA A 8 17.57 -0.41 -11.87
CA ALA A 8 17.58 -0.56 -13.32
C ALA A 8 16.76 -1.79 -13.77
N PRO A 9 15.89 -1.70 -14.78
CA PRO A 9 15.86 -0.62 -15.76
C PRO A 9 14.78 0.45 -15.56
N ILE A 10 14.33 0.70 -14.30
CA ILE A 10 13.34 1.74 -14.04
C ILE A 10 14.11 3.04 -13.86
N GLU A 11 14.01 3.95 -14.82
CA GLU A 11 14.59 5.27 -14.71
C GLU A 11 13.96 6.05 -13.55
N GLY A 12 14.78 6.43 -12.59
CA GLY A 12 14.40 7.25 -11.43
C GLY A 12 13.69 6.47 -10.32
N ASN A 13 13.35 7.17 -9.27
CA ASN A 13 12.66 6.64 -8.09
C ASN A 13 11.15 6.48 -8.37
N ARG A 14 10.78 5.49 -9.18
CA ARG A 14 9.39 5.18 -9.51
C ARG A 14 8.91 3.97 -8.74
N LEU A 15 7.64 3.99 -8.37
CA LEU A 15 6.95 2.82 -7.84
C LEU A 15 6.58 1.89 -8.99
N GLN A 16 6.94 0.62 -8.87
CA GLN A 16 6.52 -0.40 -9.81
C GLN A 16 5.54 -1.39 -9.16
N ILE A 17 4.43 -1.62 -9.82
CA ILE A 17 3.45 -2.64 -9.44
C ILE A 17 3.55 -3.78 -10.45
N LYS A 18 3.73 -5.01 -9.95
CA LYS A 18 3.67 -6.22 -10.77
C LYS A 18 2.59 -7.16 -10.23
N THR A 19 1.74 -7.64 -11.08
CA THR A 19 0.72 -8.65 -10.75
C THR A 19 0.34 -9.45 -11.97
N GLN A 20 0.33 -10.78 -11.87
CA GLN A 20 -0.17 -11.71 -12.89
C GLN A 20 0.30 -11.39 -14.33
N GLY A 21 1.57 -11.09 -14.49
CA GLY A 21 2.16 -10.74 -15.80
C GLY A 21 1.94 -9.28 -16.23
N LEU A 22 1.19 -8.51 -15.47
CA LEU A 22 1.03 -7.07 -15.68
C LEU A 22 2.10 -6.30 -14.93
N GLN A 23 2.55 -5.21 -15.51
CA GLN A 23 3.48 -4.27 -14.90
C GLN A 23 3.02 -2.84 -15.14
N MET A 24 3.02 -2.03 -14.09
CA MET A 24 2.72 -0.60 -14.15
C MET A 24 3.76 0.15 -13.33
N ASN A 25 4.31 1.22 -13.89
CA ASN A 25 5.17 2.15 -13.19
C ASN A 25 4.38 3.41 -12.84
N SER A 26 4.71 4.06 -11.73
CA SER A 26 4.15 5.37 -11.42
C SER A 26 4.57 6.43 -12.44
N ALA A 27 3.72 7.41 -12.68
CA ALA A 27 4.10 8.65 -13.35
C ALA A 27 4.92 9.53 -12.40
N THR A 28 4.54 9.53 -11.11
CA THR A 28 5.27 10.23 -10.04
C THR A 28 6.69 9.67 -9.88
N LEU A 29 7.66 10.58 -9.77
CA LEU A 29 9.00 10.32 -9.24
C LEU A 29 8.98 10.56 -7.74
N PHE A 30 9.37 9.56 -6.95
CA PHE A 30 9.38 9.65 -5.50
C PHE A 30 10.69 10.26 -5.00
N GLU A 31 10.57 11.19 -4.09
CA GLU A 31 11.70 11.87 -3.44
C GLU A 31 12.02 11.15 -2.12
N GLU A 32 13.30 11.12 -1.74
CA GLU A 32 13.73 10.62 -0.43
C GLU A 32 13.18 11.53 0.68
N ASP A 33 13.02 10.96 1.87
CA ASP A 33 12.55 11.66 3.08
C ASP A 33 11.19 12.34 2.95
N LYS A 34 10.37 11.91 2.00
CA LYS A 34 9.03 12.44 1.76
C LYS A 34 7.96 11.36 1.90
N TRP A 35 6.89 11.69 2.59
CA TRP A 35 5.75 10.82 2.74
C TRP A 35 4.80 10.93 1.55
N TYR A 36 4.29 9.79 1.11
CA TYR A 36 3.30 9.67 0.05
C TYR A 36 2.20 8.70 0.47
N GLN A 37 0.96 9.09 0.24
CA GLN A 37 -0.13 8.12 0.30
C GLN A 37 -0.21 7.39 -1.04
N ILE A 38 -0.21 6.06 -0.99
CA ILE A 38 -0.31 5.21 -2.17
C ILE A 38 -1.56 4.35 -2.07
N ALA A 39 -2.39 4.36 -3.10
CA ALA A 39 -3.51 3.46 -3.19
C ALA A 39 -3.57 2.74 -4.54
N TRP A 40 -3.84 1.43 -4.48
CA TRP A 40 -4.12 0.63 -5.66
C TRP A 40 -5.57 0.22 -5.66
N VAL A 41 -6.19 0.41 -6.80
CA VAL A 41 -7.56 -0.01 -7.00
C VAL A 41 -7.61 -0.93 -8.19
N CYS A 42 -8.03 -2.16 -7.95
CA CYS A 42 -8.23 -3.16 -8.99
C CYS A 42 -9.73 -3.35 -9.24
N THR A 43 -10.14 -3.16 -10.47
CA THR A 43 -11.48 -3.47 -10.96
C THR A 43 -11.45 -4.69 -11.87
N SER A 44 -12.58 -5.08 -12.44
CA SER A 44 -12.64 -6.17 -13.41
C SER A 44 -11.90 -5.90 -14.73
N SER A 45 -11.58 -4.63 -15.02
CA SER A 45 -11.02 -4.21 -16.31
C SER A 45 -9.77 -3.35 -16.21
N LYS A 46 -9.51 -2.72 -15.06
CA LYS A 46 -8.40 -1.78 -14.88
C LYS A 46 -7.74 -1.91 -13.52
N LEU A 47 -6.43 -1.65 -13.52
CA LEU A 47 -5.65 -1.37 -12.32
C LEU A 47 -5.32 0.12 -12.32
N TYR A 48 -5.61 0.79 -11.22
CA TYR A 48 -5.33 2.21 -11.01
C TYR A 48 -4.31 2.37 -9.90
N LEU A 49 -3.40 3.31 -10.08
CA LEU A 49 -2.50 3.80 -9.04
C LEU A 49 -2.89 5.25 -8.71
N TYR A 50 -3.04 5.52 -7.43
CA TYR A 50 -3.23 6.86 -6.90
C TYR A 50 -2.06 7.21 -6.00
N VAL A 51 -1.61 8.46 -6.11
CA VAL A 51 -0.60 9.07 -5.23
C VAL A 51 -1.24 10.33 -4.64
N ASP A 52 -1.21 10.44 -3.31
CA ASP A 52 -1.80 11.56 -2.55
C ASP A 52 -3.24 11.89 -2.97
N GLY A 53 -4.04 10.82 -3.15
CA GLY A 53 -5.45 10.91 -3.53
C GLY A 53 -5.72 11.28 -4.98
N LYS A 54 -4.68 11.45 -5.81
CA LYS A 54 -4.81 11.79 -7.23
C LYS A 54 -4.46 10.59 -8.10
N LEU A 55 -5.17 10.41 -9.21
CA LEU A 55 -4.83 9.39 -10.19
C LEU A 55 -3.44 9.67 -10.76
N ASP A 56 -2.53 8.72 -10.58
CA ASP A 56 -1.16 8.78 -11.06
C ASP A 56 -1.01 8.01 -12.38
N ASN A 57 -1.47 6.75 -12.42
CA ASN A 57 -1.42 5.93 -13.64
C ASN A 57 -2.53 4.87 -13.63
N SER A 58 -2.81 4.30 -14.80
CA SER A 58 -3.71 3.16 -14.92
C SER A 58 -3.34 2.28 -16.11
N ILE A 59 -3.64 0.99 -16.01
CA ILE A 59 -3.49 0.03 -17.11
C ILE A 59 -4.74 -0.83 -17.24
N ASP A 60 -5.00 -1.31 -18.44
CA ASP A 60 -6.04 -2.31 -18.67
C ASP A 60 -5.62 -3.68 -18.14
N VAL A 61 -6.56 -4.39 -17.52
CA VAL A 61 -6.37 -5.73 -17.02
C VAL A 61 -7.09 -6.69 -18.00
N PRO A 62 -6.36 -7.46 -18.80
CA PRO A 62 -6.97 -8.44 -19.68
C PRO A 62 -7.48 -9.62 -18.86
N GLY A 63 -8.79 -9.69 -18.68
CA GLY A 63 -9.44 -10.79 -18.00
C GLY A 63 -9.66 -10.56 -16.48
N LYS A 64 -10.17 -11.59 -15.83
CA LYS A 64 -10.55 -11.54 -14.41
C LYS A 64 -9.30 -11.63 -13.53
N VAL A 65 -9.08 -10.63 -12.69
CA VAL A 65 -8.06 -10.75 -11.63
C VAL A 65 -8.47 -11.91 -10.72
N THR A 66 -7.59 -12.88 -10.57
CA THR A 66 -7.86 -14.04 -9.73
C THR A 66 -7.94 -13.66 -8.27
N ASN A 67 -8.86 -14.31 -7.56
CA ASN A 67 -9.06 -14.09 -6.14
C ASN A 67 -7.79 -14.45 -5.34
N LEU A 68 -7.24 -13.48 -4.62
CA LEU A 68 -6.07 -13.63 -3.76
C LEU A 68 -6.38 -14.26 -2.39
N SER A 69 -7.59 -14.80 -2.21
CA SER A 69 -8.11 -15.28 -0.92
C SER A 69 -7.31 -16.39 -0.23
N LYS A 70 -6.33 -16.98 -0.90
CA LYS A 70 -5.49 -18.06 -0.36
C LYS A 70 -4.01 -17.73 -0.26
N THR A 71 -3.60 -16.49 -0.57
CA THR A 71 -2.20 -16.10 -0.58
C THR A 71 -1.88 -15.16 0.57
N LYS A 72 -0.73 -15.39 1.22
CA LYS A 72 -0.18 -14.42 2.18
C LYS A 72 0.21 -13.16 1.42
N CYS A 73 -0.21 -12.00 1.90
CA CYS A 73 0.27 -10.72 1.42
C CYS A 73 1.61 -10.41 2.10
N LYS A 74 2.63 -10.06 1.32
CA LYS A 74 3.91 -9.57 1.82
C LYS A 74 4.13 -8.15 1.34
N ILE A 75 4.69 -7.30 2.20
CA ILE A 75 5.01 -5.92 1.90
C ILE A 75 6.48 -5.69 2.24
N GLY A 76 7.19 -4.97 1.37
CA GLY A 76 8.55 -4.48 1.65
C GLY A 76 9.68 -5.47 1.41
N ASN A 77 9.42 -6.75 1.18
CA ASN A 77 10.48 -7.74 0.99
C ASN A 77 10.19 -8.70 -0.17
N THR A 78 11.12 -8.78 -1.10
CA THR A 78 11.29 -9.94 -1.98
C THR A 78 12.56 -10.68 -1.58
N GLU A 79 12.76 -11.94 -1.99
CA GLU A 79 13.94 -12.75 -1.64
C GLU A 79 15.28 -12.06 -1.97
N TYR A 80 15.26 -11.03 -2.82
CA TYR A 80 16.45 -10.37 -3.37
C TYR A 80 16.55 -8.88 -3.06
N LEU A 81 15.49 -8.23 -2.57
CA LEU A 81 15.43 -6.77 -2.38
C LEU A 81 14.74 -6.42 -1.07
N LYS A 82 15.43 -5.71 -0.22
CA LYS A 82 14.87 -5.07 0.97
C LYS A 82 14.52 -3.63 0.61
N ALA A 83 13.30 -3.22 0.94
CA ALA A 83 12.92 -1.82 0.83
C ALA A 83 13.27 -1.14 2.16
N ASP A 84 14.14 -0.11 2.10
CA ASP A 84 14.38 0.79 3.22
C ASP A 84 13.32 1.89 3.17
N VAL A 85 12.16 1.60 3.77
CA VAL A 85 11.01 2.50 3.77
C VAL A 85 10.35 2.51 5.14
N GLN A 86 9.83 3.66 5.52
CA GLN A 86 8.91 3.77 6.64
C GLN A 86 7.48 3.57 6.16
N MET A 87 6.65 2.94 6.97
CA MET A 87 5.27 2.64 6.60
C MET A 87 4.33 2.94 7.77
N SER A 88 3.17 3.48 7.44
CA SER A 88 2.08 3.73 8.35
C SER A 88 0.73 3.54 7.66
N GLU A 89 -0.33 3.32 8.42
CA GLU A 89 -1.71 3.37 7.92
C GLU A 89 -2.03 2.37 6.79
N PHE A 90 -1.57 1.13 6.90
CA PHE A 90 -1.85 0.11 5.89
C PHE A 90 -3.30 -0.37 5.95
N ARG A 91 -4.02 -0.30 4.83
CA ARG A 91 -5.43 -0.64 4.73
C ARG A 91 -5.72 -1.56 3.56
N LEU A 92 -6.54 -2.58 3.81
CA LEU A 92 -7.12 -3.43 2.78
C LEU A 92 -8.63 -3.23 2.74
N TRP A 93 -9.16 -3.04 1.55
CA TRP A 93 -10.58 -2.77 1.33
C TRP A 93 -11.25 -3.93 0.62
N LYS A 94 -12.50 -4.24 1.00
CA LYS A 94 -13.32 -5.31 0.40
C LYS A 94 -13.85 -4.95 -0.98
N ARG A 95 -13.73 -3.69 -1.40
CA ARG A 95 -14.19 -3.17 -2.68
C ARG A 95 -13.23 -2.13 -3.26
N ALA A 96 -13.38 -1.88 -4.54
CA ALA A 96 -12.75 -0.72 -5.16
C ALA A 96 -13.29 0.58 -4.56
N LEU A 97 -12.39 1.48 -4.21
CA LEU A 97 -12.72 2.84 -3.76
C LEU A 97 -12.69 3.79 -4.96
N SER A 98 -13.57 4.78 -4.94
CA SER A 98 -13.49 5.94 -5.85
C SER A 98 -12.33 6.85 -5.45
N GLN A 99 -11.88 7.67 -6.38
CA GLN A 99 -10.83 8.68 -6.10
C GLN A 99 -11.21 9.60 -4.94
N ARG A 100 -12.48 10.01 -4.84
CA ARG A 100 -12.97 10.85 -3.74
C ARG A 100 -12.86 10.14 -2.39
N GLU A 101 -13.18 8.86 -2.33
CA GLU A 101 -13.04 8.06 -1.10
C GLU A 101 -11.57 7.89 -0.73
N ILE A 102 -10.67 7.68 -1.69
CA ILE A 102 -9.23 7.61 -1.46
C ILE A 102 -8.74 8.94 -0.88
N ALA A 103 -9.11 10.07 -1.51
CA ALA A 103 -8.72 11.41 -1.05
C ALA A 103 -9.26 11.73 0.36
N ASN A 104 -10.46 11.29 0.70
CA ASN A 104 -11.04 11.48 2.04
C ASN A 104 -10.38 10.60 3.12
N ASN A 105 -9.65 9.56 2.74
CA ASN A 105 -9.00 8.62 3.64
C ASN A 105 -7.45 8.71 3.58
N LEU A 106 -6.89 9.87 3.22
CA LEU A 106 -5.43 10.04 3.11
C LEU A 106 -4.71 9.73 4.43
N TYR A 107 -5.15 10.34 5.53
CA TYR A 107 -4.44 10.32 6.80
C TYR A 107 -5.03 9.37 7.84
N ALA A 108 -6.33 9.20 7.82
CA ALA A 108 -7.05 8.34 8.75
C ALA A 108 -8.32 7.78 8.11
N THR A 109 -8.82 6.69 8.67
CA THR A 109 -10.11 6.12 8.30
C THR A 109 -10.81 5.58 9.53
N ASP A 110 -12.15 5.51 9.48
CA ASP A 110 -12.92 4.83 10.52
C ASP A 110 -12.61 3.33 10.50
N PRO A 111 -12.00 2.77 11.56
CA PRO A 111 -11.65 1.36 11.61
C PRO A 111 -12.89 0.44 11.59
N HIS A 112 -14.06 0.95 11.96
CA HIS A 112 -15.31 0.19 11.97
C HIS A 112 -16.07 0.23 10.64
N SER A 113 -15.48 0.83 9.60
CA SER A 113 -16.07 0.81 8.27
C SER A 113 -16.28 -0.62 7.76
N ASN A 114 -17.51 -0.98 7.41
CA ASN A 114 -17.86 -2.29 6.86
C ASN A 114 -17.12 -2.61 5.54
N ALA A 115 -16.60 -1.60 4.87
CA ALA A 115 -15.82 -1.76 3.65
C ALA A 115 -14.36 -2.15 3.90
N LEU A 116 -13.83 -2.01 5.12
CA LEU A 116 -12.48 -2.44 5.48
C LEU A 116 -12.42 -3.96 5.69
N PHE A 117 -11.40 -4.58 5.13
CA PHE A 117 -11.02 -5.96 5.42
C PHE A 117 -10.01 -6.00 6.56
N ALA A 118 -8.94 -5.19 6.48
CA ALA A 118 -7.91 -5.07 7.50
C ALA A 118 -7.37 -3.63 7.58
N TYR A 119 -6.91 -3.22 8.76
CA TYR A 119 -6.31 -1.93 8.99
C TYR A 119 -5.21 -2.02 10.05
N PHE A 120 -3.97 -1.86 9.63
CA PHE A 120 -2.79 -1.86 10.50
C PHE A 120 -2.22 -0.45 10.55
N LYS A 121 -2.25 0.16 11.74
CA LYS A 121 -1.77 1.54 11.94
C LYS A 121 -0.25 1.63 12.03
N PHE A 122 0.41 0.54 12.43
CA PHE A 122 1.84 0.46 12.70
C PHE A 122 2.29 1.48 13.76
N ASN A 123 1.57 1.55 14.87
CA ASN A 123 1.82 2.48 15.96
C ASN A 123 2.02 1.79 17.33
N GLU A 124 2.33 0.50 17.33
CA GLU A 124 2.56 -0.29 18.54
C GLU A 124 3.83 0.12 19.29
N GLY A 125 4.83 0.68 18.58
CA GLY A 125 6.08 1.20 19.14
C GLY A 125 7.06 0.14 19.63
N LYS A 126 6.72 -1.15 19.51
CA LYS A 126 7.57 -2.29 19.91
C LYS A 126 7.07 -3.61 19.33
N GLY A 127 7.97 -4.59 19.28
CA GLY A 127 7.64 -5.94 18.83
C GLY A 127 7.57 -6.09 17.34
N ASP A 128 7.11 -7.25 16.90
CA ASP A 128 7.07 -7.68 15.51
C ASP A 128 5.66 -8.04 15.03
N ARG A 129 4.63 -7.82 15.87
CA ARG A 129 3.23 -8.10 15.56
C ARG A 129 2.42 -6.83 15.55
N PHE A 130 1.47 -6.77 14.63
CA PHE A 130 0.63 -5.61 14.40
C PHE A 130 -0.84 -5.93 14.64
N THR A 131 -1.53 -4.98 15.24
CA THR A 131 -2.95 -5.10 15.61
C THR A 131 -3.85 -4.65 14.46
N ASP A 132 -4.79 -5.52 14.07
CA ASP A 132 -5.86 -5.15 13.14
C ASP A 132 -6.89 -4.26 13.84
N ALA A 133 -6.86 -2.98 13.54
CA ALA A 133 -7.76 -1.99 14.14
C ALA A 133 -9.23 -2.19 13.77
N THR A 134 -9.55 -3.00 12.75
CA THR A 134 -10.94 -3.31 12.38
C THR A 134 -11.61 -4.27 13.36
N GLY A 135 -10.84 -5.03 14.12
CA GLY A 135 -11.37 -6.12 14.95
C GLY A 135 -11.76 -7.38 14.17
N ASN A 136 -11.49 -7.47 12.87
CA ASN A 136 -11.80 -8.66 12.05
C ASN A 136 -10.87 -9.85 12.32
N GLY A 137 -9.85 -9.69 13.17
CA GLY A 137 -8.95 -10.76 13.58
C GLY A 137 -7.89 -11.12 12.53
N ASN A 138 -7.55 -10.21 11.64
CA ASN A 138 -6.43 -10.43 10.72
C ASN A 138 -5.10 -10.34 11.48
N GLU A 139 -4.17 -11.20 11.13
CA GLU A 139 -2.84 -11.22 11.73
C GLU A 139 -1.81 -10.62 10.76
N ALA A 140 -0.92 -9.78 11.29
CA ALA A 140 0.25 -9.29 10.56
C ALA A 140 1.48 -9.29 11.47
N TRP A 141 2.62 -9.60 10.88
CA TRP A 141 3.91 -9.61 11.59
C TRP A 141 5.05 -9.32 10.64
N CYS A 142 6.17 -8.85 11.19
CA CYS A 142 7.42 -8.74 10.45
C CYS A 142 8.20 -10.06 10.46
N ILE A 143 8.86 -10.35 9.35
CA ILE A 143 9.77 -11.50 9.22
C ILE A 143 11.16 -11.11 9.73
N ASP A 144 11.58 -9.88 9.42
CA ASP A 144 12.85 -9.30 9.88
C ASP A 144 12.58 -8.29 11.01
N PRO A 145 13.58 -7.98 11.85
CA PRO A 145 13.46 -6.92 12.85
C PRO A 145 13.02 -5.60 12.24
N VAL A 146 12.06 -4.93 12.90
CA VAL A 146 11.61 -3.59 12.52
C VAL A 146 12.21 -2.54 13.44
N GLU A 147 12.55 -1.40 12.86
CA GLU A 147 12.90 -0.21 13.60
C GLU A 147 11.66 0.65 13.80
N TRP A 148 11.28 0.86 15.05
CA TRP A 148 10.19 1.74 15.40
C TRP A 148 10.69 3.19 15.46
N ARG A 149 9.99 4.07 14.77
CA ARG A 149 10.26 5.52 14.80
C ARG A 149 9.10 6.22 15.49
N ASP A 150 9.41 7.18 16.34
CA ASP A 150 8.42 8.01 17.00
C ASP A 150 7.59 8.78 15.98
N ASN A 151 6.28 8.76 16.18
CA ASN A 151 5.22 9.44 15.46
C ASN A 151 5.65 10.51 14.46
N VAL A 152 5.86 10.10 13.23
CA VAL A 152 5.73 11.04 12.12
C VAL A 152 4.24 11.37 12.04
N ARG A 153 3.83 12.49 12.61
CA ARG A 153 2.48 13.02 12.38
C ARG A 153 2.38 13.30 10.89
N LEU A 154 1.60 12.49 10.20
CA LEU A 154 1.14 12.80 8.85
C LEU A 154 0.24 14.02 8.98
N ASN A 155 0.83 15.20 9.04
CA ASN A 155 0.09 16.45 9.14
C ASN A 155 -0.44 16.81 7.76
N ALA A 156 -1.73 17.15 7.71
CA ALA A 156 -2.42 17.63 6.51
C ALA A 156 -1.86 18.97 5.93
N ASN A 157 -0.74 19.46 6.47
CA ASN A 157 -0.21 20.81 6.21
C ASN A 157 1.25 20.82 5.73
N ASN A 158 1.67 19.83 4.96
CA ASN A 158 2.93 19.94 4.21
C ASN A 158 2.66 19.82 2.71
#